data_0c3b657b4187ce83f5c91b179b0e2df1
#
_entry.id   0c3b657b4187ce83f5c91b179b0e2df1
#
_cell.length_a   1.000
_cell.length_b   1.000
_cell.length_c   1.000
_cell.angle_alpha   90.00
_cell.angle_beta   90.00
_cell.angle_gamma   90.00
#
_symmetry.space_group_name_H-M   'P 1'
#
loop_
_entity.id
_entity.type
_entity.pdbx_description
1 polymer ?
#
loop_
_entity_poly.entity_id
_entity_poly.type
_entity_poly.pdbx_seq_one_letter_code
_entity_poly.pdbx_strand_id
1 'polypeptide(L)'
;MLSFLSTPFWGIFLTIAVYWIGQQLFKKYPIFIFQPLFIGMVLGILILIGLSSLLQQPVASLYQQYKVGGDFIFWFLSPATMAFAVPLYKRRDLVKQYWLRIFTSLFVGLTIALFLIFTTSRLFGLSKIATIAMLPQAATTAIALPISSVIAGGGQMGTTAASITAMAVIVNAVVIYALGSQLIKWFKLDKDPIGLGLSFGTAGHTIGSAKAIEVGEVEGAMASISMVVIGLIVDLIVPTFAKLMGLM
;
A
#
# COMPACT_ATOMS: atom_id res chain seq x y z
N MET A 1 13.27 23.58 22.27
CA MET A 1 12.17 22.96 21.52
C MET A 1 12.51 22.83 20.04
N LEU A 2 12.98 23.89 19.38
CA LEU A 2 13.38 23.85 17.96
C LEU A 2 14.54 22.88 17.66
N SER A 3 15.49 22.72 18.58
CA SER A 3 16.60 21.76 18.44
C SER A 3 16.14 20.30 18.41
N PHE A 4 15.05 19.96 19.08
CA PHE A 4 14.49 18.60 19.07
C PHE A 4 13.84 18.28 17.71
N LEU A 5 13.14 19.24 17.11
CA LEU A 5 12.48 19.05 15.82
C LEU A 5 13.45 18.77 14.67
N SER A 6 14.73 19.21 14.81
CA SER A 6 15.77 18.93 13.81
C SER A 6 16.48 17.60 14.02
N THR A 7 16.11 16.83 15.05
CA THR A 7 16.69 15.51 15.31
C THR A 7 15.87 14.38 14.67
N PRO A 8 16.49 13.23 14.30
CA PRO A 8 15.76 12.07 13.82
C PRO A 8 14.71 11.56 14.82
N PHE A 9 14.95 11.75 16.12
CA PHE A 9 14.05 11.30 17.19
C PHE A 9 12.64 11.92 17.11
N TRP A 10 12.55 13.16 16.62
CA TRP A 10 11.26 13.82 16.38
C TRP A 10 10.39 13.04 15.39
N GLY A 11 10.91 12.74 14.19
CA GLY A 11 10.16 12.00 13.16
C GLY A 11 9.79 10.59 13.60
N ILE A 12 10.72 9.89 14.29
CA ILE A 12 10.48 8.56 14.86
C ILE A 12 9.36 8.64 15.91
N PHE A 13 9.48 9.55 16.87
CA PHE A 13 8.50 9.72 17.94
C PHE A 13 7.11 10.05 17.37
N LEU A 14 7.04 11.01 16.45
CA LEU A 14 5.76 11.40 15.86
C LEU A 14 5.10 10.22 15.14
N THR A 15 5.85 9.49 14.33
CA THR A 15 5.32 8.33 13.60
C THR A 15 4.77 7.25 14.54
N ILE A 16 5.52 6.90 15.58
CA ILE A 16 5.09 5.90 16.57
C ILE A 16 3.88 6.39 17.36
N ALA A 17 3.89 7.66 17.78
CA ALA A 17 2.81 8.23 18.58
C ALA A 17 1.48 8.27 17.80
N VAL A 18 1.48 8.78 16.58
CA VAL A 18 0.24 8.85 15.77
C VAL A 18 -0.29 7.47 15.40
N TYR A 19 0.61 6.51 15.11
CA TYR A 19 0.22 5.14 14.86
C TYR A 19 -0.37 4.46 16.11
N TRP A 20 0.24 4.65 17.27
CA TRP A 20 -0.26 4.14 18.54
C TRP A 20 -1.64 4.72 18.88
N ILE A 21 -1.84 6.03 18.70
CA ILE A 21 -3.14 6.68 18.86
C ILE A 21 -4.17 6.03 17.92
N GLY A 22 -3.81 5.84 16.65
CA GLY A 22 -4.66 5.14 15.69
C GLY A 22 -5.04 3.74 16.14
N GLN A 23 -4.09 2.97 16.68
CA GLN A 23 -4.37 1.64 17.25
C GLN A 23 -5.34 1.68 18.43
N GLN A 24 -5.20 2.64 19.35
CA GLN A 24 -6.11 2.75 20.49
C GLN A 24 -7.52 3.14 20.04
N LEU A 25 -7.62 4.06 19.09
CA LEU A 25 -8.90 4.44 18.48
C LEU A 25 -9.58 3.25 17.79
N PHE A 26 -8.83 2.50 17.01
CA PHE A 26 -9.36 1.32 16.30
C PHE A 26 -9.80 0.20 17.27
N LYS A 27 -9.06 -0.03 18.36
CA LYS A 27 -9.47 -0.98 19.38
C LYS A 27 -10.80 -0.60 20.03
N LYS A 28 -11.02 0.70 20.24
CA LYS A 28 -12.26 1.21 20.85
C LYS A 28 -13.42 1.27 19.88
N TYR A 29 -13.13 1.65 18.63
CA TYR A 29 -14.10 1.82 17.56
C TYR A 29 -13.59 1.13 16.29
N PRO A 30 -13.89 -0.18 16.08
CA PRO A 30 -13.37 -0.95 14.95
C PRO A 30 -14.10 -0.64 13.65
N ILE A 31 -14.13 0.63 13.26
CA ILE A 31 -14.66 1.11 11.98
C ILE A 31 -13.52 1.51 11.06
N PHE A 32 -13.76 1.41 9.74
CA PHE A 32 -12.71 1.57 8.74
C PHE A 32 -11.99 2.92 8.79
N ILE A 33 -12.71 4.01 9.14
CA ILE A 33 -12.14 5.37 9.25
C ILE A 33 -11.07 5.44 10.35
N PHE A 34 -11.17 4.62 11.41
CA PHE A 34 -10.18 4.57 12.48
C PHE A 34 -9.06 3.55 12.23
N GLN A 35 -8.92 3.06 11.02
CA GLN A 35 -7.80 2.21 10.62
C GLN A 35 -6.46 2.88 10.98
N PRO A 36 -5.55 2.22 11.75
CA PRO A 36 -4.38 2.86 12.33
C PRO A 36 -3.47 3.58 11.35
N LEU A 37 -3.28 3.03 10.15
CA LEU A 37 -2.49 3.69 9.09
C LEU A 37 -3.15 4.96 8.60
N PHE A 38 -4.47 4.94 8.39
CA PHE A 38 -5.20 6.12 7.94
C PHE A 38 -5.18 7.23 8.99
N ILE A 39 -5.48 6.89 10.25
CA ILE A 39 -5.42 7.84 11.37
C ILE A 39 -4.00 8.38 11.55
N GLY A 40 -2.98 7.51 11.48
CA GLY A 40 -1.59 7.93 11.58
C GLY A 40 -1.20 8.95 10.51
N MET A 41 -1.62 8.72 9.27
CA MET A 41 -1.40 9.66 8.16
C MET A 41 -2.12 11.00 8.41
N VAL A 42 -3.41 10.97 8.72
CA VAL A 42 -4.21 12.19 8.95
C VAL A 42 -3.67 12.99 10.13
N LEU A 43 -3.43 12.34 11.27
CA LEU A 43 -2.88 13.02 12.46
C LEU A 43 -1.48 13.57 12.21
N GLY A 44 -0.62 12.82 11.50
CA GLY A 44 0.71 13.31 11.12
C GLY A 44 0.63 14.60 10.30
N ILE A 45 -0.23 14.64 9.28
CA ILE A 45 -0.46 15.84 8.47
C ILE A 45 -1.00 17.00 9.32
N LEU A 46 -2.03 16.76 10.13
CA LEU A 46 -2.64 17.78 10.98
C LEU A 46 -1.66 18.35 12.02
N ILE A 47 -0.80 17.52 12.59
CA ILE A 47 0.24 17.96 13.53
C ILE A 47 1.27 18.83 12.82
N LEU A 48 1.72 18.46 11.62
CA LEU A 48 2.66 19.29 10.86
C LEU A 48 2.06 20.64 10.48
N ILE A 49 0.80 20.68 10.06
CA ILE A 49 0.07 21.91 9.76
C ILE A 49 -0.10 22.76 11.03
N GLY A 50 -0.51 22.16 12.15
CA GLY A 50 -0.66 22.85 13.42
C GLY A 50 0.64 23.44 13.94
N LEU A 51 1.75 22.70 13.84
CA LEU A 51 3.09 23.18 14.18
C LEU A 51 3.56 24.30 13.25
N SER A 52 3.22 24.23 11.97
CA SER A 52 3.51 25.30 11.01
C SER A 52 2.87 26.62 11.43
N SER A 53 1.61 26.58 11.84
CA SER A 53 0.87 27.74 12.35
C SER A 53 1.46 28.28 13.65
N LEU A 54 1.80 27.38 14.60
CA LEU A 54 2.36 27.76 15.92
C LEU A 54 3.77 28.32 15.83
N LEU A 55 4.62 27.76 14.99
CA LEU A 55 6.04 28.13 14.87
C LEU A 55 6.29 29.15 13.77
N GLN A 56 5.25 29.54 13.02
CA GLN A 56 5.33 30.43 11.87
C GLN A 56 6.40 29.99 10.85
N GLN A 57 6.53 28.66 10.66
CA GLN A 57 7.42 28.05 9.70
C GLN A 57 6.63 27.41 8.56
N PRO A 58 7.15 27.41 7.32
CA PRO A 58 6.50 26.68 6.22
C PRO A 58 6.34 25.19 6.54
N VAL A 59 5.19 24.61 6.20
CA VAL A 59 4.92 23.17 6.38
C VAL A 59 6.02 22.31 5.72
N ALA A 60 6.53 22.75 4.56
CA ALA A 60 7.62 22.08 3.87
C ALA A 60 8.89 21.96 4.71
N SER A 61 9.24 22.99 5.48
CA SER A 61 10.41 22.97 6.38
C SER A 61 10.21 21.94 7.51
N LEU A 62 9.04 21.95 8.15
CA LEU A 62 8.70 20.98 9.20
C LEU A 62 8.64 19.56 8.68
N TYR A 63 8.14 19.38 7.45
CA TYR A 63 8.17 18.08 6.80
C TYR A 63 9.60 17.58 6.56
N GLN A 64 10.54 18.43 6.14
CA GLN A 64 11.94 18.04 5.99
C GLN A 64 12.58 17.65 7.33
N GLN A 65 12.23 18.33 8.41
CA GLN A 65 12.68 17.95 9.76
C GLN A 65 12.09 16.60 10.19
N TYR A 66 10.79 16.38 9.97
CA TYR A 66 10.14 15.09 10.21
C TYR A 66 10.76 13.97 9.37
N LYS A 67 11.05 14.24 8.11
CA LYS A 67 11.54 13.28 7.12
C LYS A 67 12.80 12.56 7.57
N VAL A 68 13.70 13.23 8.28
CA VAL A 68 14.95 12.63 8.79
C VAL A 68 14.66 11.38 9.64
N GLY A 69 13.71 11.48 10.56
CA GLY A 69 13.29 10.33 11.38
C GLY A 69 12.35 9.36 10.62
N GLY A 70 11.50 9.91 9.75
CA GLY A 70 10.64 9.12 8.87
C GLY A 70 11.43 8.21 7.94
N ASP A 71 12.51 8.71 7.32
CA ASP A 71 13.41 7.93 6.47
C ASP A 71 14.11 6.81 7.23
N PHE A 72 14.46 7.03 8.49
CA PHE A 72 15.02 5.99 9.35
C PHE A 72 14.02 4.82 9.55
N ILE A 73 12.76 5.13 9.82
CA ILE A 73 11.71 4.09 9.90
C ILE A 73 11.49 3.44 8.54
N PHE A 74 11.46 4.23 7.46
CA PHE A 74 11.29 3.74 6.11
C PHE A 74 12.40 2.76 5.69
N TRP A 75 13.59 2.90 6.21
CA TRP A 75 14.71 1.97 5.97
C TRP A 75 14.36 0.52 6.37
N PHE A 76 13.54 0.32 7.43
CA PHE A 76 13.07 -1.01 7.84
C PHE A 76 12.07 -1.65 6.86
N LEU A 77 11.60 -0.90 5.88
CA LEU A 77 10.65 -1.42 4.89
C LEU A 77 11.25 -2.58 4.08
N SER A 78 12.52 -2.48 3.68
CA SER A 78 13.20 -3.53 2.92
C SER A 78 13.34 -4.84 3.71
N PRO A 79 13.87 -4.85 4.95
CA PRO A 79 13.88 -6.06 5.77
C PRO A 79 12.48 -6.62 6.06
N ALA A 80 11.50 -5.75 6.31
CA ALA A 80 10.12 -6.18 6.53
C ALA A 80 9.52 -6.87 5.28
N THR A 81 9.82 -6.35 4.09
CA THR A 81 9.40 -6.97 2.82
C THR A 81 10.07 -8.33 2.63
N MET A 82 11.37 -8.46 2.94
CA MET A 82 12.08 -9.74 2.88
C MET A 82 11.48 -10.77 3.85
N ALA A 83 10.97 -10.34 4.99
CA ALA A 83 10.33 -11.23 5.96
C ALA A 83 9.10 -11.98 5.41
N PHE A 84 8.45 -11.47 4.36
CA PHE A 84 7.37 -12.19 3.67
C PHE A 84 7.82 -13.48 2.96
N ALA A 85 9.11 -13.67 2.72
CA ALA A 85 9.63 -14.95 2.24
C ALA A 85 9.40 -16.09 3.23
N VAL A 86 9.31 -15.80 4.53
CA VAL A 86 9.14 -16.82 5.58
C VAL A 86 7.78 -17.52 5.48
N PRO A 87 6.61 -16.82 5.47
CA PRO A 87 5.33 -17.48 5.27
C PRO A 87 5.22 -18.17 3.90
N LEU A 88 5.80 -17.58 2.84
CA LEU A 88 5.87 -18.22 1.53
C LEU A 88 6.59 -19.57 1.58
N TYR A 89 7.75 -19.62 2.22
CA TYR A 89 8.53 -20.85 2.39
C TYR A 89 7.78 -21.89 3.24
N LYS A 90 7.16 -21.47 4.35
CA LYS A 90 6.37 -22.35 5.23
C LYS A 90 5.20 -23.00 4.51
N ARG A 91 4.59 -22.33 3.53
CA ARG A 91 3.43 -22.82 2.77
C ARG A 91 3.78 -23.19 1.31
N ARG A 92 5.05 -23.51 1.05
CA ARG A 92 5.54 -23.90 -0.29
C ARG A 92 4.74 -25.07 -0.91
N ASP A 93 4.14 -25.93 -0.08
CA ASP A 93 3.36 -27.06 -0.57
C ASP A 93 2.07 -26.59 -1.25
N LEU A 94 1.39 -25.60 -0.65
CA LEU A 94 0.23 -24.96 -1.29
C LEU A 94 0.63 -24.23 -2.58
N VAL A 95 1.77 -23.56 -2.57
CA VAL A 95 2.29 -22.89 -3.78
C VAL A 95 2.54 -23.91 -4.88
N LYS A 96 3.21 -25.04 -4.58
CA LYS A 96 3.48 -26.11 -5.56
C LYS A 96 2.19 -26.74 -6.09
N GLN A 97 1.21 -26.97 -5.21
CA GLN A 97 -0.06 -27.59 -5.58
C GLN A 97 -0.92 -26.68 -6.46
N TYR A 98 -0.94 -25.36 -6.18
CA TYR A 98 -1.84 -24.41 -6.82
C TYR A 98 -1.11 -23.34 -7.65
N TRP A 99 0.18 -23.54 -7.99
CA TRP A 99 1.02 -22.55 -8.63
C TRP A 99 0.41 -21.94 -9.90
N LEU A 100 -0.16 -22.82 -10.75
CA LEU A 100 -0.78 -22.38 -12.00
C LEU A 100 -2.00 -21.50 -11.74
N ARG A 101 -2.86 -21.92 -10.79
CA ARG A 101 -4.06 -21.16 -10.39
C ARG A 101 -3.68 -19.82 -9.78
N ILE A 102 -2.68 -19.80 -8.90
CA ILE A 102 -2.19 -18.57 -8.28
C ILE A 102 -1.67 -17.61 -9.34
N PHE A 103 -0.74 -18.09 -10.18
CA PHE A 103 -0.08 -17.25 -11.16
C PHE A 103 -1.05 -16.72 -12.23
N THR A 104 -1.87 -17.59 -12.79
CA THR A 104 -2.86 -17.18 -13.81
C THR A 104 -3.91 -16.21 -13.26
N SER A 105 -4.42 -16.47 -12.05
CA SER A 105 -5.41 -15.57 -11.42
C SER A 105 -4.82 -14.19 -11.18
N LEU A 106 -3.59 -14.11 -10.63
CA LEU A 106 -2.93 -12.83 -10.35
C LEU A 106 -2.55 -12.09 -11.63
N PHE A 107 -2.05 -12.81 -12.63
CA PHE A 107 -1.67 -12.23 -13.92
C PHE A 107 -2.89 -11.66 -14.66
N VAL A 108 -3.95 -12.45 -14.80
CA VAL A 108 -5.18 -12.02 -15.48
C VAL A 108 -5.86 -10.89 -14.69
N GLY A 109 -5.97 -11.06 -13.36
CA GLY A 109 -6.54 -10.04 -12.50
C GLY A 109 -5.79 -8.71 -12.57
N LEU A 110 -4.45 -8.73 -12.53
CA LEU A 110 -3.64 -7.52 -12.69
C LEU A 110 -3.83 -6.90 -14.07
N THR A 111 -3.82 -7.70 -15.13
CA THR A 111 -3.99 -7.18 -16.51
C THR A 111 -5.33 -6.45 -16.64
N ILE A 112 -6.43 -7.06 -16.17
CA ILE A 112 -7.75 -6.43 -16.17
C ILE A 112 -7.74 -5.16 -15.33
N ALA A 113 -7.15 -5.19 -14.14
CA ALA A 113 -7.04 -4.03 -13.27
C ALA A 113 -6.28 -2.87 -13.92
N LEU A 114 -5.15 -3.15 -14.58
CA LEU A 114 -4.37 -2.13 -15.30
C LEU A 114 -5.18 -1.44 -16.41
N PHE A 115 -5.92 -2.22 -17.20
CA PHE A 115 -6.81 -1.65 -18.22
C PHE A 115 -7.93 -0.80 -17.60
N LEU A 116 -8.54 -1.26 -16.52
CA LEU A 116 -9.58 -0.50 -15.81
C LEU A 116 -9.02 0.79 -15.21
N ILE A 117 -7.85 0.73 -14.53
CA ILE A 117 -7.19 1.90 -13.95
C ILE A 117 -6.84 2.89 -15.06
N PHE A 118 -6.24 2.43 -16.15
CA PHE A 118 -5.88 3.30 -17.28
C PHE A 118 -7.12 3.97 -17.89
N THR A 119 -8.15 3.18 -18.19
CA THR A 119 -9.39 3.69 -18.82
C THR A 119 -10.10 4.68 -17.90
N THR A 120 -10.26 4.36 -16.63
CA THR A 120 -10.90 5.28 -15.67
C THR A 120 -10.05 6.54 -15.47
N SER A 121 -8.73 6.44 -15.38
CA SER A 121 -7.85 7.60 -15.30
C SER A 121 -8.00 8.53 -16.49
N ARG A 122 -8.13 7.98 -17.69
CA ARG A 122 -8.38 8.76 -18.92
C ARG A 122 -9.76 9.39 -18.94
N LEU A 123 -10.80 8.66 -18.52
CA LEU A 123 -12.16 9.15 -18.44
C LEU A 123 -12.31 10.34 -17.47
N PHE A 124 -11.60 10.26 -16.33
CA PHE A 124 -11.58 11.35 -15.35
C PHE A 124 -10.58 12.48 -15.68
N GLY A 125 -9.89 12.41 -16.80
CA GLY A 125 -8.95 13.44 -17.22
C GLY A 125 -7.72 13.58 -16.32
N LEU A 126 -7.29 12.51 -15.68
CA LEU A 126 -6.11 12.53 -14.81
C LEU A 126 -4.85 12.88 -15.62
N SER A 127 -3.95 13.63 -14.99
CA SER A 127 -2.65 13.93 -15.59
C SER A 127 -1.85 12.63 -15.85
N LYS A 128 -0.87 12.71 -16.75
CA LYS A 128 0.04 11.60 -17.06
C LYS A 128 0.69 11.05 -15.78
N ILE A 129 1.19 11.92 -14.91
CA ILE A 129 1.85 11.54 -13.65
C ILE A 129 0.86 10.84 -12.72
N ALA A 130 -0.37 11.36 -12.57
CA ALA A 130 -1.38 10.75 -11.74
C ALA A 130 -1.79 9.37 -12.27
N THR A 131 -1.93 9.21 -13.58
CA THR A 131 -2.22 7.91 -14.21
C THR A 131 -1.10 6.90 -13.94
N ILE A 132 0.16 7.30 -14.14
CA ILE A 132 1.34 6.45 -13.83
C ILE A 132 1.31 6.02 -12.36
N ALA A 133 1.04 6.94 -11.46
CA ALA A 133 1.03 6.69 -10.02
C ALA A 133 -0.03 5.66 -9.59
N MET A 134 -1.15 5.58 -10.31
CA MET A 134 -2.23 4.64 -10.00
C MET A 134 -1.98 3.21 -10.50
N LEU A 135 -1.09 3.00 -11.49
CA LEU A 135 -0.88 1.69 -12.09
C LEU A 135 -0.35 0.62 -11.10
N PRO A 136 0.70 0.88 -10.29
CA PRO A 136 1.30 -0.16 -9.46
C PRO A 136 0.56 -0.39 -8.12
N GLN A 137 -0.64 0.20 -7.91
CA GLN A 137 -1.36 0.14 -6.64
C GLN A 137 -1.77 -1.27 -6.19
N ALA A 138 -1.67 -2.27 -7.07
CA ALA A 138 -1.89 -3.68 -6.73
C ALA A 138 -0.71 -4.32 -5.97
N ALA A 139 0.44 -3.65 -5.90
CA ALA A 139 1.58 -4.08 -5.11
C ALA A 139 1.69 -3.29 -3.80
N THR A 140 2.47 -3.82 -2.85
CA THR A 140 2.78 -3.12 -1.60
C THR A 140 3.52 -1.79 -1.89
N THR A 141 3.40 -0.82 -0.99
CA THR A 141 4.11 0.47 -1.11
C THR A 141 5.60 0.30 -1.37
N ALA A 142 6.24 -0.69 -0.75
CA ALA A 142 7.66 -1.00 -0.94
C ALA A 142 8.03 -1.24 -2.42
N ILE A 143 7.14 -1.84 -3.19
CA ILE A 143 7.33 -2.18 -4.60
C ILE A 143 6.72 -1.11 -5.50
N ALA A 144 5.53 -0.63 -5.16
CA ALA A 144 4.78 0.30 -5.99
C ALA A 144 5.45 1.69 -6.12
N LEU A 145 6.04 2.21 -5.02
CA LEU A 145 6.65 3.54 -5.04
C LEU A 145 7.86 3.64 -5.99
N PRO A 146 8.86 2.75 -5.92
CA PRO A 146 9.97 2.76 -6.85
C PRO A 146 9.52 2.64 -8.32
N ILE A 147 8.55 1.75 -8.60
CA ILE A 147 8.04 1.53 -9.96
C ILE A 147 7.43 2.82 -10.51
N SER A 148 6.52 3.45 -9.77
CA SER A 148 5.88 4.69 -10.22
C SER A 148 6.88 5.83 -10.39
N SER A 149 7.87 5.94 -9.49
CA SER A 149 8.93 6.94 -9.56
C SER A 149 9.79 6.79 -10.81
N VAL A 150 10.20 5.56 -11.14
CA VAL A 150 11.01 5.26 -12.34
C VAL A 150 10.22 5.52 -13.61
N ILE A 151 8.97 5.07 -13.70
CA ILE A 151 8.11 5.28 -14.88
C ILE A 151 7.85 6.77 -15.11
N ALA A 152 7.72 7.58 -14.05
CA ALA A 152 7.53 9.02 -14.14
C ALA A 152 8.80 9.80 -14.51
N GLY A 153 9.95 9.13 -14.70
CA GLY A 153 11.21 9.74 -15.11
C GLY A 153 12.11 10.18 -13.95
N GLY A 154 11.82 9.78 -12.72
CA GLY A 154 12.61 10.13 -11.53
C GLY A 154 12.54 11.62 -11.14
N GLY A 155 13.47 12.07 -10.32
CA GLY A 155 13.53 13.47 -9.86
C GLY A 155 12.23 13.94 -9.17
N GLN A 156 11.82 15.17 -9.42
CA GLN A 156 10.61 15.74 -8.80
C GLN A 156 9.32 15.07 -9.30
N MET A 157 9.24 14.70 -10.57
CA MET A 157 8.09 13.99 -11.12
C MET A 157 7.97 12.59 -10.50
N GLY A 158 9.09 11.89 -10.36
CA GLY A 158 9.14 10.59 -9.69
C GLY A 158 8.70 10.67 -8.22
N THR A 159 9.14 11.69 -7.47
CA THR A 159 8.72 11.92 -6.09
C THR A 159 7.22 12.20 -6.00
N THR A 160 6.68 12.99 -6.93
CA THR A 160 5.24 13.27 -7.00
C THR A 160 4.45 12.00 -7.30
N ALA A 161 4.88 11.21 -8.29
CA ALA A 161 4.23 9.94 -8.62
C ALA A 161 4.25 8.98 -7.42
N ALA A 162 5.40 8.80 -6.76
CA ALA A 162 5.52 7.95 -5.59
C ALA A 162 4.59 8.39 -4.45
N SER A 163 4.45 9.70 -4.20
CA SER A 163 3.56 10.23 -3.17
C SER A 163 2.08 9.92 -3.48
N ILE A 164 1.66 10.08 -4.73
CA ILE A 164 0.30 9.72 -5.16
C ILE A 164 0.08 8.21 -5.07
N THR A 165 1.08 7.41 -5.46
CA THR A 165 1.04 5.95 -5.33
C THR A 165 0.87 5.52 -3.87
N ALA A 166 1.60 6.14 -2.94
CA ALA A 166 1.46 5.84 -1.51
C ALA A 166 0.03 6.08 -1.03
N MET A 167 -0.57 7.21 -1.40
CA MET A 167 -1.98 7.50 -1.06
C MET A 167 -2.93 6.48 -1.68
N ALA A 168 -2.75 6.13 -2.96
CA ALA A 168 -3.60 5.15 -3.64
C ALA A 168 -3.54 3.77 -2.98
N VAL A 169 -2.34 3.29 -2.63
CA VAL A 169 -2.15 2.00 -1.95
C VAL A 169 -2.81 2.00 -0.57
N ILE A 170 -2.68 3.09 0.21
CA ILE A 170 -3.30 3.19 1.54
C ILE A 170 -4.82 3.22 1.43
N VAL A 171 -5.37 4.05 0.53
CA VAL A 171 -6.82 4.14 0.31
C VAL A 171 -7.38 2.79 -0.14
N ASN A 172 -6.70 2.12 -1.07
CA ASN A 172 -7.09 0.79 -1.54
C ASN A 172 -7.15 -0.22 -0.38
N ALA A 173 -6.12 -0.29 0.44
CA ALA A 173 -6.07 -1.18 1.59
C ALA A 173 -7.18 -0.87 2.62
N VAL A 174 -7.46 0.41 2.88
CA VAL A 174 -8.53 0.85 3.77
C VAL A 174 -9.91 0.46 3.22
N VAL A 175 -10.15 0.66 1.92
CA VAL A 175 -11.41 0.30 1.26
C VAL A 175 -11.63 -1.22 1.30
N ILE A 176 -10.59 -2.01 1.01
CA ILE A 176 -10.67 -3.47 1.07
C ILE A 176 -10.96 -3.96 2.49
N TYR A 177 -10.35 -3.36 3.50
CA TYR A 177 -10.64 -3.71 4.89
C TYR A 177 -12.09 -3.36 5.26
N ALA A 178 -12.54 -2.16 4.88
CA ALA A 178 -13.87 -1.65 5.19
C ALA A 178 -14.98 -2.48 4.55
N LEU A 179 -14.84 -2.74 3.26
CA LEU A 179 -15.84 -3.43 2.45
C LEU A 179 -15.63 -4.94 2.40
N GLY A 180 -14.57 -5.47 3.03
CA GLY A 180 -14.16 -6.85 2.90
C GLY A 180 -15.29 -7.86 3.14
N SER A 181 -16.05 -7.70 4.23
CA SER A 181 -17.18 -8.58 4.54
C SER A 181 -18.31 -8.51 3.51
N GLN A 182 -18.55 -7.33 2.93
CA GLN A 182 -19.54 -7.14 1.86
C GLN A 182 -19.04 -7.75 0.55
N LEU A 183 -17.77 -7.54 0.21
CA LEU A 183 -17.13 -8.09 -0.99
C LEU A 183 -17.16 -9.62 -0.97
N ILE A 184 -16.87 -10.25 0.19
CA ILE A 184 -16.97 -11.70 0.34
C ILE A 184 -18.37 -12.18 -0.02
N LYS A 185 -19.42 -11.52 0.49
CA LYS A 185 -20.82 -11.89 0.22
C LYS A 185 -21.23 -11.64 -1.23
N TRP A 186 -20.90 -10.46 -1.78
CA TRP A 186 -21.29 -10.08 -3.15
C TRP A 186 -20.66 -10.98 -4.21
N PHE A 187 -19.39 -11.31 -4.04
CA PHE A 187 -18.67 -12.17 -4.97
C PHE A 187 -18.67 -13.64 -4.59
N LYS A 188 -19.38 -14.02 -3.50
CA LYS A 188 -19.47 -15.41 -2.98
C LYS A 188 -18.10 -16.04 -2.77
N LEU A 189 -17.15 -15.26 -2.26
CA LEU A 189 -15.77 -15.68 -2.05
C LEU A 189 -15.63 -16.68 -0.89
N ASP A 190 -16.61 -16.76 -0.01
CA ASP A 190 -16.73 -17.75 1.06
C ASP A 190 -16.65 -19.20 0.56
N LYS A 191 -16.98 -19.43 -0.72
CA LYS A 191 -16.93 -20.75 -1.36
C LYS A 191 -15.56 -21.10 -1.96
N ASP A 192 -14.65 -20.14 -2.04
CA ASP A 192 -13.31 -20.32 -2.61
C ASP A 192 -12.24 -19.69 -1.69
N PRO A 193 -11.77 -20.43 -0.67
CA PRO A 193 -10.74 -19.96 0.25
C PRO A 193 -9.47 -19.48 -0.43
N ILE A 194 -9.07 -20.14 -1.53
CA ILE A 194 -7.89 -19.76 -2.31
C ILE A 194 -8.13 -18.41 -2.99
N GLY A 195 -9.23 -18.27 -3.72
CA GLY A 195 -9.58 -17.03 -4.41
C GLY A 195 -9.80 -15.87 -3.44
N LEU A 196 -10.41 -16.11 -2.28
CA LEU A 196 -10.57 -15.11 -1.22
C LEU A 196 -9.20 -14.62 -0.74
N GLY A 197 -8.32 -15.52 -0.36
CA GLY A 197 -6.98 -15.17 0.10
C GLY A 197 -6.20 -14.39 -0.96
N LEU A 198 -6.17 -14.87 -2.21
CA LEU A 198 -5.48 -14.21 -3.31
C LEU A 198 -6.00 -12.78 -3.53
N SER A 199 -7.31 -12.58 -3.53
CA SER A 199 -7.92 -11.26 -3.76
C SER A 199 -7.65 -10.28 -2.62
N PHE A 200 -7.75 -10.73 -1.37
CA PHE A 200 -7.49 -9.88 -0.21
C PHE A 200 -6.02 -9.51 -0.07
N GLY A 201 -5.11 -10.44 -0.34
CA GLY A 201 -3.68 -10.16 -0.30
C GLY A 201 -3.24 -9.21 -1.42
N THR A 202 -3.82 -9.35 -2.62
CA THR A 202 -3.51 -8.49 -3.78
C THR A 202 -4.09 -7.10 -3.61
N ALA A 203 -5.37 -6.98 -3.25
CA ALA A 203 -6.05 -5.70 -3.20
C ALA A 203 -5.83 -4.94 -1.88
N GLY A 204 -5.73 -5.65 -0.76
CA GLY A 204 -5.59 -5.07 0.57
C GLY A 204 -4.20 -5.17 1.19
N HIS A 205 -3.27 -5.81 0.50
CA HIS A 205 -1.88 -5.99 0.95
C HIS A 205 -1.79 -6.55 2.38
N THR A 206 -0.97 -5.97 3.23
CA THR A 206 -0.80 -6.39 4.64
C THR A 206 -2.13 -6.34 5.41
N ILE A 207 -2.93 -5.30 5.19
CA ILE A 207 -4.23 -5.10 5.87
C ILE A 207 -5.25 -6.13 5.36
N GLY A 208 -5.30 -6.36 4.04
CA GLY A 208 -6.13 -7.40 3.45
C GLY A 208 -5.71 -8.79 3.90
N SER A 209 -4.41 -9.06 4.00
CA SER A 209 -3.90 -10.33 4.51
C SER A 209 -4.27 -10.55 5.97
N ALA A 210 -4.21 -9.52 6.82
CA ALA A 210 -4.69 -9.60 8.18
C ALA A 210 -6.19 -9.96 8.23
N LYS A 211 -6.99 -9.35 7.36
CA LYS A 211 -8.42 -9.69 7.23
C LYS A 211 -8.64 -11.11 6.75
N ALA A 212 -7.86 -11.60 5.80
CA ALA A 212 -7.93 -12.97 5.32
C ALA A 212 -7.58 -13.99 6.42
N ILE A 213 -6.60 -13.69 7.28
CA ILE A 213 -6.24 -14.53 8.45
C ILE A 213 -7.41 -14.63 9.44
N GLU A 214 -8.18 -13.55 9.64
CA GLU A 214 -9.38 -13.57 10.47
C GLU A 214 -10.48 -14.51 9.91
N VAL A 215 -10.52 -14.67 8.58
CA VAL A 215 -11.50 -15.55 7.90
C VAL A 215 -11.09 -17.02 8.01
N GLY A 216 -9.81 -17.32 7.75
CA GLY A 216 -9.32 -18.68 7.85
C GLY A 216 -7.82 -18.82 7.58
N GLU A 217 -7.30 -20.00 7.93
CA GLU A 217 -5.85 -20.29 7.82
C GLU A 217 -5.39 -20.41 6.35
N VAL A 218 -6.24 -21.00 5.48
CA VAL A 218 -5.96 -21.15 4.06
C VAL A 218 -6.00 -19.79 3.38
N GLU A 219 -7.01 -18.98 3.68
CA GLU A 219 -7.20 -17.63 3.17
C GLU A 219 -6.01 -16.72 3.55
N GLY A 220 -5.59 -16.77 4.82
CA GLY A 220 -4.43 -16.02 5.30
C GLY A 220 -3.13 -16.45 4.61
N ALA A 221 -2.94 -17.76 4.42
CA ALA A 221 -1.78 -18.27 3.70
C ALA A 221 -1.75 -17.81 2.24
N MET A 222 -2.89 -17.90 1.54
CA MET A 222 -3.01 -17.47 0.15
C MET A 222 -2.84 -15.97 0.00
N ALA A 223 -3.35 -15.17 0.95
CA ALA A 223 -3.15 -13.74 0.97
C ALA A 223 -1.67 -13.35 1.12
N SER A 224 -0.94 -14.03 2.00
CA SER A 224 0.51 -13.80 2.16
C SER A 224 1.29 -14.18 0.91
N ILE A 225 0.92 -15.27 0.25
CA ILE A 225 1.52 -15.72 -1.01
C ILE A 225 1.25 -14.70 -2.13
N SER A 226 -0.01 -14.24 -2.24
CA SER A 226 -0.39 -13.30 -3.30
C SER A 226 0.37 -11.98 -3.20
N MET A 227 0.62 -11.47 -2.00
CA MET A 227 1.41 -10.23 -1.80
C MET A 227 2.82 -10.32 -2.40
N VAL A 228 3.48 -11.47 -2.27
CA VAL A 228 4.82 -11.66 -2.83
C VAL A 228 4.76 -11.83 -4.33
N VAL A 229 3.89 -12.73 -4.80
CA VAL A 229 3.78 -13.08 -6.23
C VAL A 229 3.30 -11.88 -7.04
N ILE A 230 2.28 -11.14 -6.57
CA ILE A 230 1.78 -9.96 -7.29
C ILE A 230 2.84 -8.86 -7.35
N GLY A 231 3.68 -8.72 -6.33
CA GLY A 231 4.79 -7.77 -6.35
C GLY A 231 5.75 -8.02 -7.51
N LEU A 232 6.13 -9.28 -7.73
CA LEU A 232 6.98 -9.68 -8.86
C LEU A 232 6.30 -9.46 -10.20
N ILE A 233 5.01 -9.78 -10.30
CA ILE A 233 4.23 -9.60 -11.53
C ILE A 233 4.08 -8.11 -11.85
N VAL A 234 3.81 -7.27 -10.87
CA VAL A 234 3.69 -5.81 -11.03
C VAL A 234 4.99 -5.19 -11.50
N ASP A 235 6.13 -5.61 -10.92
CA ASP A 235 7.46 -5.10 -11.32
C ASP A 235 7.78 -5.38 -12.80
N LEU A 236 7.35 -6.51 -13.33
CA LEU A 236 7.55 -6.89 -14.72
C LEU A 236 6.53 -6.27 -15.68
N ILE A 237 5.26 -6.24 -15.29
CA ILE A 237 4.16 -5.92 -16.21
C ILE A 237 3.88 -4.42 -16.25
N VAL A 238 3.90 -3.71 -15.11
CA VAL A 238 3.49 -2.31 -15.07
C VAL A 238 4.37 -1.41 -15.93
N PRO A 239 5.72 -1.50 -15.90
CA PRO A 239 6.56 -0.71 -16.80
C PRO A 239 6.28 -0.99 -18.28
N THR A 240 6.12 -2.27 -18.64
CA THR A 240 5.79 -2.69 -20.01
C THR A 240 4.44 -2.15 -20.44
N PHE A 241 3.42 -2.27 -19.57
CA PHE A 241 2.09 -1.71 -19.84
C PHE A 241 2.12 -0.19 -20.00
N ALA A 242 2.82 0.51 -19.10
CA ALA A 242 2.96 1.97 -19.18
C ALA A 242 3.60 2.42 -20.50
N LYS A 243 4.64 1.70 -20.96
CA LYS A 243 5.27 1.96 -22.26
C LYS A 243 4.31 1.73 -23.43
N LEU A 244 3.56 0.63 -23.43
CA LEU A 244 2.57 0.33 -24.48
C LEU A 244 1.45 1.37 -24.53
N MET A 245 1.06 1.94 -23.39
CA MET A 245 0.02 2.99 -23.30
C MET A 245 0.55 4.41 -23.51
N GLY A 246 1.83 4.59 -23.90
CA GLY A 246 2.44 5.90 -24.17
C GLY A 246 2.61 6.77 -22.93
N LEU A 247 2.76 6.15 -21.76
CA LEU A 247 2.95 6.84 -20.47
C LEU A 247 4.43 7.04 -20.11
N MET A 248 5.34 6.42 -20.82
CA MET A 248 6.79 6.62 -20.65
C MET A 248 7.35 7.54 -21.72
#